data_481090a7b876d473ef5941030477ee8d
#
_entry.id   481090a7b876d473ef5941030477ee8d
#
_cell.length_a   1.000
_cell.length_b   1.000
_cell.length_c   1.000
_cell.angle_alpha   90.00
_cell.angle_beta   90.00
_cell.angle_gamma   90.00
#
_symmetry.space_group_name_H-M   'P 1'
#
loop_
_entity.id
_entity.type
_entity.pdbx_description
1 polymer ?
#
loop_
_entity_poly.entity_id
_entity_poly.type
_entity_poly.pdbx_seq_one_letter_code
_entity_poly.pdbx_strand_id
1 'polypeptide(L)'
;MQLCCSSPMVPGATLTAKARNLQAWGYPAIAIFQPYAEWNQSVRDELFALEGRTGVRPVEFVFTDEIYGNAMSADDDLREQCRAMYRAAAQVCADLGAATEIEYQYGPQNPMPLFDPYQQLDSGQRASFIDFYREMLALVEGTKARVLLEPLNRYESRYLNLVADNASIVDEVAHPNAGLLPDTFHMSLEESDLAAALRTAGDRIVHVHLGDSNRLLPGRGLLDWASIFDALKEIGYTGFVNLECSTSGDPAVTLPEAARFLHALITA
;
A
#
# COMPACT_ATOMS: atom_id res chain seq x y z
N MET A 1 -7.95 -0.78 14.83
CA MET A 1 -6.79 -0.92 13.90
C MET A 1 -5.94 -2.12 14.28
N GLN A 2 -5.29 -2.77 13.31
CA GLN A 2 -4.43 -3.94 13.51
C GLN A 2 -3.06 -3.70 12.85
N LEU A 3 -1.99 -4.20 13.48
CA LEU A 3 -0.64 -4.03 12.95
C LEU A 3 -0.39 -4.98 11.77
N CYS A 4 0.29 -4.47 10.75
CA CYS A 4 0.80 -5.20 9.62
C CYS A 4 2.26 -4.79 9.36
N CYS A 5 3.02 -5.62 8.66
CA CYS A 5 4.39 -5.29 8.27
C CYS A 5 4.70 -5.88 6.90
N SER A 6 5.33 -5.09 6.05
CA SER A 6 5.72 -5.49 4.69
C SER A 6 6.81 -6.55 4.71
N SER A 7 6.63 -7.57 3.90
CA SER A 7 7.51 -8.75 3.85
C SER A 7 8.99 -8.45 3.54
N PRO A 8 9.37 -7.39 2.79
CA PRO A 8 10.78 -7.04 2.60
C PRO A 8 11.48 -6.58 3.87
N MET A 9 10.75 -6.03 4.85
CA MET A 9 11.31 -5.56 6.12
C MET A 9 11.66 -6.71 7.08
N VAL A 10 11.16 -7.90 6.82
CA VAL A 10 11.22 -9.04 7.73
C VAL A 10 12.27 -10.06 7.27
N PRO A 11 13.26 -10.42 8.11
CA PRO A 11 14.22 -11.45 7.78
C PRO A 11 13.54 -12.83 7.69
N GLY A 12 14.02 -13.67 6.78
CA GLY A 12 13.51 -15.02 6.55
C GLY A 12 13.64 -15.44 5.09
N ALA A 13 14.02 -16.68 4.85
CA ALA A 13 14.21 -17.23 3.50
C ALA A 13 12.87 -17.61 2.83
N THR A 14 11.79 -17.74 3.59
CA THR A 14 10.45 -18.10 3.10
C THR A 14 9.39 -17.20 3.73
N LEU A 15 8.20 -17.12 3.14
CA LEU A 15 7.07 -16.39 3.70
C LEU A 15 6.70 -16.91 5.10
N THR A 16 6.74 -18.22 5.28
CA THR A 16 6.47 -18.87 6.57
C THR A 16 7.48 -18.45 7.65
N ALA A 17 8.76 -18.34 7.30
CA ALA A 17 9.80 -17.89 8.24
C ALA A 17 9.59 -16.41 8.64
N LYS A 18 9.29 -15.54 7.66
CA LYS A 18 8.96 -14.14 7.90
C LYS A 18 7.73 -13.99 8.78
N ALA A 19 6.65 -14.70 8.48
CA ALA A 19 5.42 -14.65 9.27
C ALA A 19 5.60 -15.14 10.72
N ARG A 20 6.43 -16.16 10.95
CA ARG A 20 6.75 -16.61 12.31
C ARG A 20 7.50 -15.54 13.12
N ASN A 21 8.42 -14.80 12.49
CA ASN A 21 9.07 -13.66 13.11
C ASN A 21 8.05 -12.59 13.48
N LEU A 22 7.15 -12.23 12.54
CA LEU A 22 6.09 -11.26 12.80
C LEU A 22 5.17 -11.68 13.94
N GLN A 23 4.76 -12.95 13.98
CA GLN A 23 3.96 -13.50 15.08
C GLN A 23 4.66 -13.30 16.43
N ALA A 24 5.96 -13.63 16.49
CA ALA A 24 6.75 -13.47 17.72
C ALA A 24 6.92 -12.00 18.13
N TRP A 25 6.86 -11.07 17.18
CA TRP A 25 7.01 -9.63 17.39
C TRP A 25 5.69 -8.88 17.58
N GLY A 26 4.54 -9.59 17.57
CA GLY A 26 3.24 -9.00 17.85
C GLY A 26 2.51 -8.43 16.62
N TYR A 27 2.87 -8.83 15.41
CA TYR A 27 2.18 -8.48 14.18
C TYR A 27 1.22 -9.59 13.74
N PRO A 28 -0.10 -9.37 13.74
CA PRO A 28 -1.08 -10.36 13.31
C PRO A 28 -1.24 -10.48 11.79
N ALA A 29 -0.63 -9.56 11.03
CA ALA A 29 -0.78 -9.49 9.58
C ALA A 29 0.55 -9.19 8.88
N ILE A 30 0.60 -9.52 7.58
CA ILE A 30 1.72 -9.29 6.69
C ILE A 30 1.22 -8.80 5.34
N ALA A 31 1.90 -7.78 4.78
CA ALA A 31 1.79 -7.37 3.40
C ALA A 31 2.88 -8.08 2.58
N ILE A 32 2.49 -8.73 1.49
CA ILE A 32 3.39 -9.55 0.68
C ILE A 32 3.81 -8.79 -0.57
N PHE A 33 5.08 -8.43 -0.65
CA PHE A 33 5.73 -7.91 -1.84
C PHE A 33 6.52 -9.03 -2.48
N GLN A 34 6.02 -9.56 -3.60
CA GLN A 34 6.55 -10.76 -4.25
C GLN A 34 7.18 -10.41 -5.60
N PRO A 35 8.46 -10.72 -5.84
CA PRO A 35 9.03 -10.58 -7.17
C PRO A 35 8.24 -11.40 -8.20
N TYR A 36 7.75 -10.74 -9.27
CA TYR A 36 6.89 -11.38 -10.28
C TYR A 36 7.62 -12.52 -11.00
N ALA A 37 8.90 -12.33 -11.31
CA ALA A 37 9.72 -13.34 -11.95
C ALA A 37 9.92 -14.62 -11.10
N GLU A 38 9.75 -14.52 -9.78
CA GLU A 38 9.89 -15.66 -8.85
C GLU A 38 8.54 -16.32 -8.53
N TRP A 39 7.43 -15.78 -9.06
CA TRP A 39 6.10 -16.33 -8.80
C TRP A 39 5.92 -17.70 -9.44
N ASN A 40 5.60 -18.68 -8.63
CA ASN A 40 5.39 -20.06 -9.07
C ASN A 40 4.43 -20.78 -8.12
N GLN A 41 4.05 -22.03 -8.46
CA GLN A 41 3.09 -22.80 -7.69
C GLN A 41 3.54 -23.04 -6.24
N SER A 42 4.82 -23.24 -5.99
CA SER A 42 5.34 -23.46 -4.62
C SER A 42 5.18 -22.22 -3.74
N VAL A 43 5.49 -21.03 -4.26
CA VAL A 43 5.29 -19.75 -3.55
C VAL A 43 3.80 -19.50 -3.31
N ARG A 44 2.97 -19.80 -4.31
CA ARG A 44 1.52 -19.70 -4.19
C ARG A 44 0.98 -20.61 -3.07
N ASP A 45 1.38 -21.88 -3.07
CA ASP A 45 0.94 -22.85 -2.05
C ASP A 45 1.42 -22.43 -0.65
N GLU A 46 2.63 -21.87 -0.52
CA GLU A 46 3.13 -21.34 0.74
C GLU A 46 2.28 -20.15 1.21
N LEU A 47 2.00 -19.19 0.32
CA LEU A 47 1.19 -18.01 0.61
C LEU A 47 -0.22 -18.40 1.11
N PHE A 48 -0.90 -19.30 0.41
CA PHE A 48 -2.26 -19.71 0.75
C PHE A 48 -2.34 -20.53 2.03
N ALA A 49 -1.25 -21.19 2.43
CA ALA A 49 -1.17 -21.91 3.69
C ALA A 49 -0.66 -21.05 4.87
N LEU A 50 -0.28 -19.80 4.63
CA LEU A 50 0.49 -18.97 5.57
C LEU A 50 -0.26 -18.74 6.88
N GLU A 51 -1.50 -18.27 6.81
CA GLU A 51 -2.32 -17.99 7.99
C GLU A 51 -2.55 -19.25 8.83
N GLY A 52 -2.89 -20.37 8.17
CA GLY A 52 -3.11 -21.66 8.85
C GLY A 52 -1.84 -22.21 9.53
N ARG A 53 -0.65 -21.90 8.99
CA ARG A 53 0.63 -22.37 9.55
C ARG A 53 1.20 -21.49 10.64
N THR A 54 0.86 -20.20 10.64
CA THR A 54 1.55 -19.20 11.46
C THR A 54 0.60 -18.36 12.30
N GLY A 55 -0.70 -18.31 11.98
CA GLY A 55 -1.64 -17.36 12.58
C GLY A 55 -1.48 -15.93 12.08
N VAL A 56 -0.53 -15.65 11.16
CA VAL A 56 -0.32 -14.32 10.55
C VAL A 56 -1.05 -14.28 9.21
N ARG A 57 -1.95 -13.32 9.07
CA ARG A 57 -2.81 -13.19 7.90
C ARG A 57 -2.15 -12.37 6.80
N PRO A 58 -2.05 -12.88 5.57
CA PRO A 58 -1.73 -12.05 4.41
C PRO A 58 -2.93 -11.13 4.10
N VAL A 59 -2.72 -9.82 4.19
CA VAL A 59 -3.81 -8.83 4.04
C VAL A 59 -3.63 -7.95 2.82
N GLU A 60 -2.44 -7.96 2.26
CA GLU A 60 -2.08 -7.26 1.05
C GLU A 60 -1.12 -8.13 0.24
N PHE A 61 -1.23 -8.04 -1.08
CA PHE A 61 -0.35 -8.75 -2.01
C PHE A 61 -0.05 -7.88 -3.22
N VAL A 62 1.23 -7.66 -3.45
CA VAL A 62 1.77 -6.84 -4.54
C VAL A 62 2.83 -7.62 -5.29
N PHE A 63 2.79 -7.63 -6.61
CA PHE A 63 3.92 -8.04 -7.41
C PHE A 63 4.90 -6.91 -7.59
N THR A 64 6.19 -7.18 -7.40
CA THR A 64 7.28 -6.24 -7.68
C THR A 64 8.06 -6.70 -8.90
N ASP A 65 8.41 -5.75 -9.78
CA ASP A 65 9.19 -5.99 -11.00
C ASP A 65 9.68 -4.63 -11.55
N GLU A 66 10.62 -4.65 -12.50
CA GLU A 66 11.07 -3.45 -13.21
C GLU A 66 9.95 -2.79 -14.05
N ILE A 67 8.93 -3.56 -14.43
CA ILE A 67 7.75 -3.07 -15.16
C ILE A 67 6.69 -2.43 -14.26
N TYR A 68 6.81 -2.55 -12.93
CA TYR A 68 5.84 -2.02 -11.98
C TYR A 68 5.63 -0.49 -12.18
N GLY A 69 4.39 -0.02 -12.00
CA GLY A 69 4.04 1.39 -12.16
C GLY A 69 3.96 1.90 -13.61
N ASN A 70 4.04 1.00 -14.61
CA ASN A 70 3.98 1.38 -16.03
C ASN A 70 2.62 1.09 -16.68
N ALA A 71 1.55 0.91 -15.90
CA ALA A 71 0.21 0.61 -16.41
C ALA A 71 -0.37 1.72 -17.32
N MET A 72 0.17 2.94 -17.24
CA MET A 72 -0.19 4.10 -18.06
C MET A 72 0.93 4.52 -19.02
N SER A 73 1.93 3.67 -19.27
CA SER A 73 3.03 3.95 -20.19
C SER A 73 2.53 4.22 -21.62
N ALA A 74 3.20 5.13 -22.31
CA ALA A 74 3.00 5.37 -23.74
C ALA A 74 3.56 4.22 -24.62
N ASP A 75 4.49 3.42 -24.09
CA ASP A 75 4.97 2.21 -24.72
C ASP A 75 3.93 1.10 -24.54
N ASP A 76 3.35 0.65 -25.64
CA ASP A 76 2.26 -0.32 -25.66
C ASP A 76 2.67 -1.69 -25.08
N ASP A 77 3.88 -2.17 -25.37
CA ASP A 77 4.38 -3.45 -24.91
C ASP A 77 4.65 -3.42 -23.41
N LEU A 78 5.30 -2.36 -22.92
CA LEU A 78 5.57 -2.16 -21.51
C LEU A 78 4.27 -2.01 -20.71
N ARG A 79 3.32 -1.24 -21.23
CA ARG A 79 2.01 -1.03 -20.62
C ARG A 79 1.24 -2.35 -20.48
N GLU A 80 1.20 -3.18 -21.54
CA GLU A 80 0.48 -4.44 -21.50
C GLU A 80 1.14 -5.46 -20.56
N GLN A 81 2.47 -5.55 -20.53
CA GLN A 81 3.20 -6.40 -19.59
C GLN A 81 2.92 -5.99 -18.13
N CYS A 82 2.95 -4.69 -17.84
CA CYS A 82 2.63 -4.15 -16.53
C CYS A 82 1.19 -4.47 -16.13
N ARG A 83 0.22 -4.23 -17.00
CA ARG A 83 -1.20 -4.54 -16.75
C ARG A 83 -1.43 -6.04 -16.56
N ALA A 84 -0.72 -6.90 -17.28
CA ALA A 84 -0.79 -8.36 -17.08
C ALA A 84 -0.31 -8.75 -15.67
N MET A 85 0.74 -8.12 -15.16
CA MET A 85 1.22 -8.32 -13.79
C MET A 85 0.19 -7.86 -12.76
N TYR A 86 -0.43 -6.67 -12.93
CA TYR A 86 -1.48 -6.19 -12.04
C TYR A 86 -2.73 -7.09 -12.07
N ARG A 87 -3.13 -7.58 -13.24
CA ARG A 87 -4.23 -8.58 -13.36
C ARG A 87 -3.92 -9.85 -12.56
N ALA A 88 -2.68 -10.33 -12.63
CA ALA A 88 -2.26 -11.50 -11.88
C ALA A 88 -2.30 -11.24 -10.36
N ALA A 89 -1.86 -10.06 -9.88
CA ALA A 89 -1.95 -9.66 -8.47
C ALA A 89 -3.41 -9.59 -8.01
N ALA A 90 -4.29 -8.93 -8.78
CA ALA A 90 -5.72 -8.85 -8.48
C ALA A 90 -6.36 -10.24 -8.35
N GLN A 91 -5.98 -11.19 -9.23
CA GLN A 91 -6.49 -12.58 -9.14
C GLN A 91 -6.00 -13.29 -7.87
N VAL A 92 -4.73 -13.12 -7.48
CA VAL A 92 -4.24 -13.65 -6.19
C VAL A 92 -5.01 -13.06 -5.02
N CYS A 93 -5.26 -11.75 -5.04
CA CYS A 93 -6.03 -11.07 -4.01
C CYS A 93 -7.49 -11.54 -3.98
N ALA A 94 -8.13 -11.78 -5.13
CA ALA A 94 -9.48 -12.34 -5.21
C ALA A 94 -9.57 -13.68 -4.47
N ASP A 95 -8.58 -14.54 -4.67
CA ASP A 95 -8.53 -15.87 -4.04
C ASP A 95 -8.20 -15.80 -2.53
N LEU A 96 -7.39 -14.82 -2.09
CA LEU A 96 -6.99 -14.63 -0.68
C LEU A 96 -8.02 -13.81 0.13
N GLY A 97 -8.79 -12.94 -0.52
CA GLY A 97 -9.56 -11.90 0.15
C GLY A 97 -8.67 -10.78 0.70
N ALA A 98 -7.52 -10.52 0.06
CA ALA A 98 -6.54 -9.50 0.41
C ALA A 98 -6.70 -8.23 -0.45
N ALA A 99 -5.96 -7.17 -0.12
CA ALA A 99 -5.84 -5.98 -0.95
C ALA A 99 -4.66 -6.07 -1.91
N THR A 100 -4.73 -5.32 -3.01
CA THR A 100 -3.58 -4.91 -3.83
C THR A 100 -3.67 -3.43 -4.10
N GLU A 101 -2.56 -2.82 -4.40
CA GLU A 101 -2.46 -1.40 -4.73
C GLU A 101 -2.22 -1.19 -6.23
N ILE A 102 -2.61 -0.04 -6.70
CA ILE A 102 -2.26 0.49 -8.02
C ILE A 102 -2.00 1.99 -7.91
N GLU A 103 -1.06 2.47 -8.69
CA GLU A 103 -0.71 3.88 -8.84
C GLU A 103 -0.84 4.29 -10.31
N TYR A 104 -0.97 5.59 -10.54
CA TYR A 104 -0.92 6.09 -11.92
C TYR A 104 0.44 5.83 -12.57
N GLN A 105 1.51 6.01 -11.78
CA GLN A 105 2.90 5.84 -12.17
C GLN A 105 3.73 5.56 -10.91
N TYR A 106 4.75 4.75 -11.02
CA TYR A 106 5.73 4.52 -9.96
C TYR A 106 7.16 4.54 -10.52
N GLY A 107 8.05 5.18 -9.81
CA GLY A 107 9.48 5.18 -10.07
C GLY A 107 10.09 6.58 -10.15
N PRO A 108 11.42 6.68 -10.05
CA PRO A 108 12.12 7.96 -10.01
C PRO A 108 11.80 8.84 -11.22
N GLN A 109 11.33 10.05 -10.97
CA GLN A 109 10.99 10.99 -12.03
C GLN A 109 12.23 11.58 -12.69
N ASN A 110 12.25 11.66 -14.01
CA ASN A 110 13.33 12.26 -14.79
C ASN A 110 12.76 13.26 -15.83
N PRO A 111 13.08 14.57 -15.75
CA PRO A 111 13.85 15.21 -14.66
C PRO A 111 13.10 15.16 -13.33
N MET A 112 13.88 15.16 -12.21
CA MET A 112 13.29 15.21 -10.88
C MET A 112 12.60 16.56 -10.65
N PRO A 113 11.32 16.59 -10.22
CA PRO A 113 10.54 17.82 -10.07
C PRO A 113 10.85 18.53 -8.75
N LEU A 114 12.06 19.10 -8.60
CA LEU A 114 12.54 19.70 -7.34
C LEU A 114 11.69 20.87 -6.83
N PHE A 115 11.16 21.67 -7.75
CA PHE A 115 10.41 22.90 -7.42
C PHE A 115 8.99 22.89 -8.03
N ASP A 116 8.69 21.92 -8.88
CA ASP A 116 7.38 21.84 -9.52
C ASP A 116 6.38 21.24 -8.54
N PRO A 117 5.17 21.80 -8.44
CA PRO A 117 4.09 21.15 -7.73
C PRO A 117 3.67 19.88 -8.47
N TYR A 118 2.86 19.04 -7.79
CA TYR A 118 2.18 17.92 -8.43
C TYR A 118 1.35 18.38 -9.65
N GLN A 119 1.25 17.50 -10.65
CA GLN A 119 0.55 17.79 -11.89
C GLN A 119 -0.85 17.16 -11.87
N GLN A 120 -1.80 17.85 -12.51
CA GLN A 120 -3.13 17.30 -12.69
C GLN A 120 -3.20 16.46 -13.96
N LEU A 121 -3.94 15.36 -13.93
CA LEU A 121 -4.25 14.57 -15.10
C LEU A 121 -5.13 15.40 -16.07
N ASP A 122 -4.84 15.36 -17.35
CA ASP A 122 -5.81 15.79 -18.34
C ASP A 122 -7.01 14.81 -18.41
N SER A 123 -8.06 15.21 -19.12
CA SER A 123 -9.29 14.41 -19.20
C SER A 123 -9.09 13.04 -19.86
N GLY A 124 -8.17 12.94 -20.82
CA GLY A 124 -7.86 11.68 -21.49
C GLY A 124 -7.06 10.74 -20.60
N GLN A 125 -6.05 11.27 -19.91
CA GLN A 125 -5.26 10.53 -18.91
C GLN A 125 -6.14 10.01 -17.79
N ARG A 126 -7.03 10.88 -17.26
CA ARG A 126 -7.96 10.51 -16.19
C ARG A 126 -8.90 9.39 -16.63
N ALA A 127 -9.52 9.53 -17.81
CA ALA A 127 -10.42 8.51 -18.36
C ALA A 127 -9.71 7.16 -18.54
N SER A 128 -8.50 7.17 -19.12
CA SER A 128 -7.70 5.96 -19.32
C SER A 128 -7.33 5.28 -18.00
N PHE A 129 -7.01 6.04 -16.96
CA PHE A 129 -6.69 5.48 -15.64
C PHE A 129 -7.94 4.90 -14.96
N ILE A 130 -9.06 5.57 -15.05
CA ILE A 130 -10.35 5.07 -14.55
C ILE A 130 -10.75 3.77 -15.24
N ASP A 131 -10.56 3.66 -16.56
CA ASP A 131 -10.85 2.43 -17.30
C ASP A 131 -9.94 1.28 -16.87
N PHE A 132 -8.64 1.55 -16.65
CA PHE A 132 -7.72 0.56 -16.07
C PHE A 132 -8.13 0.16 -14.66
N TYR A 133 -8.49 1.10 -13.80
CA TYR A 133 -8.95 0.80 -12.45
C TYR A 133 -10.22 -0.06 -12.44
N ARG A 134 -11.19 0.25 -13.31
CA ARG A 134 -12.40 -0.57 -13.50
C ARG A 134 -12.09 -1.98 -13.98
N GLU A 135 -11.11 -2.12 -14.88
CA GLU A 135 -10.63 -3.44 -15.33
C GLU A 135 -10.12 -4.27 -14.12
N MET A 136 -9.30 -3.67 -13.25
CA MET A 136 -8.79 -4.36 -12.06
C MET A 136 -9.91 -4.71 -11.06
N LEU A 137 -10.84 -3.79 -10.85
CA LEU A 137 -11.99 -4.00 -9.94
C LEU A 137 -12.90 -5.12 -10.41
N ALA A 138 -13.10 -5.28 -11.72
CA ALA A 138 -13.90 -6.35 -12.29
C ALA A 138 -13.33 -7.75 -11.97
N LEU A 139 -12.01 -7.89 -11.80
CA LEU A 139 -11.35 -9.15 -11.44
C LEU A 139 -11.61 -9.57 -10.00
N VAL A 140 -11.96 -8.64 -9.13
CA VAL A 140 -12.19 -8.86 -7.70
C VAL A 140 -13.67 -8.73 -7.31
N GLU A 141 -14.55 -8.45 -8.27
CA GLU A 141 -15.99 -8.28 -8.03
C GLU A 141 -16.61 -9.52 -7.36
N GLY A 142 -17.43 -9.28 -6.35
CA GLY A 142 -18.08 -10.35 -5.58
C GLY A 142 -17.17 -11.08 -4.59
N THR A 143 -15.88 -10.71 -4.50
CA THR A 143 -14.95 -11.25 -3.51
C THR A 143 -14.76 -10.28 -2.33
N LYS A 144 -13.94 -10.66 -1.35
CA LYS A 144 -13.50 -9.76 -0.25
C LYS A 144 -12.29 -8.91 -0.60
N ALA A 145 -11.68 -9.18 -1.74
CA ALA A 145 -10.48 -8.46 -2.16
C ALA A 145 -10.76 -6.97 -2.45
N ARG A 146 -9.72 -6.16 -2.36
CA ARG A 146 -9.78 -4.72 -2.61
C ARG A 146 -8.68 -4.33 -3.58
N VAL A 147 -8.97 -3.39 -4.48
CA VAL A 147 -7.96 -2.72 -5.30
C VAL A 147 -7.90 -1.27 -4.85
N LEU A 148 -6.75 -0.84 -4.36
CA LEU A 148 -6.58 0.41 -3.67
C LEU A 148 -5.74 1.38 -4.48
N LEU A 149 -6.05 2.67 -4.41
CA LEU A 149 -5.22 3.73 -4.97
C LEU A 149 -4.27 4.23 -3.90
N GLU A 150 -2.97 4.18 -4.19
CA GLU A 150 -1.93 4.77 -3.36
C GLU A 150 -1.48 6.12 -3.94
N PRO A 151 -1.65 7.23 -3.19
CA PRO A 151 -1.07 8.51 -3.54
C PRO A 151 0.44 8.51 -3.30
N LEU A 152 1.24 8.58 -4.35
CA LEU A 152 2.70 8.67 -4.23
C LEU A 152 3.20 10.12 -4.22
N ASN A 153 4.36 10.35 -3.62
CA ASN A 153 5.00 11.66 -3.68
C ASN A 153 5.48 12.01 -5.11
N ARG A 154 5.68 13.31 -5.39
CA ARG A 154 6.05 13.85 -6.71
C ARG A 154 7.37 13.35 -7.28
N TYR A 155 8.24 12.78 -6.45
CA TYR A 155 9.52 12.25 -6.89
C TYR A 155 9.38 10.81 -7.44
N GLU A 156 8.30 10.13 -7.10
CA GLU A 156 8.00 8.76 -7.52
C GLU A 156 6.82 8.70 -8.51
N SER A 157 5.89 9.68 -8.48
CA SER A 157 4.83 9.85 -9.49
C SER A 157 4.60 11.33 -9.79
N ARG A 158 4.33 11.68 -11.04
CA ARG A 158 3.98 13.08 -11.42
C ARG A 158 2.54 13.44 -11.13
N TYR A 159 1.69 12.46 -10.93
CA TYR A 159 0.24 12.63 -10.88
C TYR A 159 -0.34 11.94 -9.65
N LEU A 160 -1.52 12.38 -9.25
CA LEU A 160 -2.31 11.81 -8.16
C LEU A 160 -1.55 11.75 -6.82
N ASN A 161 -0.82 12.82 -6.52
CA ASN A 161 0.03 12.88 -5.34
C ASN A 161 -0.73 13.17 -4.04
N LEU A 162 -1.95 13.73 -4.11
CA LEU A 162 -2.78 14.01 -2.94
C LEU A 162 -3.81 12.90 -2.70
N VAL A 163 -4.10 12.65 -1.43
CA VAL A 163 -5.17 11.75 -1.02
C VAL A 163 -6.51 12.18 -1.63
N ALA A 164 -6.78 13.49 -1.70
CA ALA A 164 -8.01 14.04 -2.29
C ALA A 164 -8.15 13.76 -3.78
N ASP A 165 -7.05 13.79 -4.56
CA ASP A 165 -7.07 13.49 -5.99
C ASP A 165 -7.48 12.02 -6.24
N ASN A 166 -6.89 11.09 -5.48
CA ASN A 166 -7.22 9.67 -5.55
C ASN A 166 -8.64 9.38 -5.01
N ALA A 167 -9.08 10.07 -3.97
CA ALA A 167 -10.45 9.98 -3.45
C ALA A 167 -11.48 10.34 -4.51
N SER A 168 -11.19 11.37 -5.33
CA SER A 168 -12.08 11.78 -6.43
C SER A 168 -12.25 10.70 -7.51
N ILE A 169 -11.23 9.85 -7.72
CA ILE A 169 -11.31 8.72 -8.64
C ILE A 169 -12.10 7.57 -8.01
N VAL A 170 -11.87 7.26 -6.74
CA VAL A 170 -12.65 6.25 -6.00
C VAL A 170 -14.13 6.58 -6.03
N ASP A 171 -14.50 7.86 -5.80
CA ASP A 171 -15.89 8.33 -5.84
C ASP A 171 -16.50 8.22 -7.24
N GLU A 172 -15.74 8.56 -8.29
CA GLU A 172 -16.21 8.46 -9.67
C GLU A 172 -16.41 7.02 -10.14
N VAL A 173 -15.52 6.11 -9.71
CA VAL A 173 -15.63 4.68 -10.02
C VAL A 173 -16.79 4.05 -9.24
N ALA A 174 -17.03 4.46 -8.00
CA ALA A 174 -18.13 4.04 -7.13
C ALA A 174 -18.30 2.51 -7.04
N HIS A 175 -17.20 1.77 -6.88
CA HIS A 175 -17.20 0.31 -6.83
C HIS A 175 -16.95 -0.20 -5.40
N PRO A 176 -17.66 -1.24 -4.91
CA PRO A 176 -17.54 -1.70 -3.52
C PRO A 176 -16.15 -2.23 -3.15
N ASN A 177 -15.38 -2.71 -4.13
CA ASN A 177 -14.02 -3.21 -3.92
C ASN A 177 -12.94 -2.13 -4.11
N ALA A 178 -13.31 -0.89 -4.48
CA ALA A 178 -12.41 0.25 -4.57
C ALA A 178 -12.10 0.84 -3.19
N GLY A 179 -10.97 1.53 -3.07
CA GLY A 179 -10.61 2.27 -1.86
C GLY A 179 -9.29 2.99 -1.96
N LEU A 180 -8.88 3.60 -0.86
CA LEU A 180 -7.64 4.33 -0.72
C LEU A 180 -6.66 3.57 0.17
N LEU A 181 -5.39 3.75 -0.15
CA LEU A 181 -4.24 3.34 0.62
C LEU A 181 -3.32 4.56 0.82
N PRO A 182 -3.60 5.47 1.77
CA PRO A 182 -2.66 6.55 2.09
C PRO A 182 -1.41 5.99 2.75
N ASP A 183 -0.23 6.44 2.28
CA ASP A 183 1.07 6.21 2.91
C ASP A 183 1.54 7.50 3.60
N THR A 184 1.84 7.43 4.89
CA THR A 184 2.21 8.60 5.71
C THR A 184 3.54 9.22 5.28
N PHE A 185 4.48 8.45 4.72
CA PHE A 185 5.70 9.00 4.14
C PHE A 185 5.41 9.83 2.88
N HIS A 186 4.64 9.28 1.92
CA HIS A 186 4.27 10.02 0.72
C HIS A 186 3.46 11.26 1.05
N MET A 187 2.48 11.14 1.93
CA MET A 187 1.69 12.28 2.43
C MET A 187 2.56 13.35 3.08
N SER A 188 3.65 12.98 3.78
CA SER A 188 4.52 13.95 4.46
C SER A 188 5.23 14.92 3.51
N LEU A 189 5.32 14.57 2.24
CA LEU A 189 5.93 15.37 1.18
C LEU A 189 4.92 16.22 0.41
N GLU A 190 3.66 15.84 0.40
CA GLU A 190 2.63 16.42 -0.47
C GLU A 190 1.50 17.10 0.30
N GLU A 191 1.08 16.58 1.44
CA GLU A 191 -0.03 17.12 2.20
C GLU A 191 0.40 18.23 3.16
N SER A 192 -0.37 19.29 3.23
CA SER A 192 -0.12 20.37 4.19
C SER A 192 -0.52 20.01 5.63
N ASP A 193 -1.46 19.06 5.79
CA ASP A 193 -1.94 18.53 7.06
C ASP A 193 -2.42 17.09 6.83
N LEU A 194 -1.61 16.12 7.30
CA LEU A 194 -1.88 14.70 7.13
C LEU A 194 -3.18 14.27 7.83
N ALA A 195 -3.39 14.76 9.04
CA ALA A 195 -4.57 14.41 9.82
C ALA A 195 -5.86 14.96 9.18
N ALA A 196 -5.83 16.17 8.64
CA ALA A 196 -6.96 16.73 7.90
C ALA A 196 -7.24 15.97 6.60
N ALA A 197 -6.19 15.55 5.86
CA ALA A 197 -6.33 14.75 4.66
C ALA A 197 -6.97 13.38 4.96
N LEU A 198 -6.52 12.69 6.03
CA LEU A 198 -7.12 11.42 6.48
C LEU A 198 -8.59 11.58 6.88
N ARG A 199 -8.93 12.63 7.65
CA ARG A 199 -10.33 12.92 8.01
C ARG A 199 -11.21 13.14 6.78
N THR A 200 -10.70 13.87 5.79
CA THR A 200 -11.42 14.15 4.55
C THR A 200 -11.62 12.89 3.69
N ALA A 201 -10.63 12.02 3.66
CA ALA A 201 -10.72 10.73 2.97
C ALA A 201 -11.79 9.81 3.60
N GLY A 202 -11.90 9.80 4.92
CA GLY A 202 -12.96 9.13 5.66
C GLY A 202 -13.01 7.61 5.40
N ASP A 203 -14.21 7.10 5.13
CA ASP A 203 -14.50 5.68 4.92
C ASP A 203 -13.95 5.10 3.60
N ARG A 204 -13.38 5.93 2.73
CA ARG A 204 -12.66 5.46 1.54
C ARG A 204 -11.35 4.79 1.89
N ILE A 205 -10.78 5.06 3.08
CA ILE A 205 -9.52 4.44 3.54
C ILE A 205 -9.77 2.98 3.92
N VAL A 206 -9.07 2.08 3.24
CA VAL A 206 -9.18 0.62 3.45
C VAL A 206 -7.90 0.05 4.06
N HIS A 207 -6.76 0.58 3.69
CA HIS A 207 -5.43 0.20 4.17
C HIS A 207 -4.60 1.46 4.39
N VAL A 208 -3.58 1.39 5.25
CA VAL A 208 -2.69 2.54 5.52
C VAL A 208 -1.26 2.05 5.59
N HIS A 209 -0.37 2.65 4.80
CA HIS A 209 1.07 2.45 4.92
C HIS A 209 1.69 3.47 5.88
N LEU A 210 2.62 2.99 6.71
CA LEU A 210 3.28 3.77 7.74
C LEU A 210 4.78 3.85 7.48
N GLY A 211 5.25 5.03 7.14
CA GLY A 211 6.65 5.44 7.18
C GLY A 211 6.75 6.83 7.79
N ASP A 212 7.81 7.13 8.55
CA ASP A 212 8.02 8.48 9.06
C ASP A 212 8.51 9.40 7.91
N SER A 213 8.59 10.71 8.14
CA SER A 213 8.97 11.73 7.17
C SER A 213 10.32 11.50 6.46
N ASN A 214 11.15 10.64 7.02
CA ASN A 214 12.46 10.22 6.49
C ASN A 214 12.46 8.77 5.99
N ARG A 215 11.29 8.17 5.79
CA ARG A 215 11.03 6.77 5.41
C ARG A 215 11.65 5.75 6.37
N LEU A 216 11.82 6.14 7.65
CA LEU A 216 12.18 5.25 8.76
C LEU A 216 10.93 4.79 9.52
N LEU A 217 11.12 3.93 10.53
CA LEU A 217 10.03 3.47 11.41
C LEU A 217 9.32 4.65 12.10
N PRO A 218 8.01 4.57 12.34
CA PRO A 218 7.23 5.56 13.06
C PRO A 218 7.88 5.99 14.37
N GLY A 219 7.95 7.32 14.59
CA GLY A 219 8.61 7.95 15.73
C GLY A 219 10.13 8.17 15.55
N ARG A 220 10.67 7.92 14.36
CA ARG A 220 12.08 8.15 14.03
C ARG A 220 12.29 9.38 13.11
N GLY A 221 11.24 10.11 12.79
CA GLY A 221 11.24 11.32 11.98
C GLY A 221 10.47 12.46 12.65
N LEU A 222 9.73 13.24 11.86
CA LEU A 222 9.10 14.48 12.29
C LEU A 222 7.56 14.42 12.33
N LEU A 223 6.94 13.27 11.99
CA LEU A 223 5.49 13.18 11.93
C LEU A 223 4.85 13.21 13.32
N ASP A 224 3.73 13.92 13.43
CA ASP A 224 2.87 13.90 14.62
C ASP A 224 1.97 12.66 14.60
N TRP A 225 2.51 11.56 15.10
CA TRP A 225 1.85 10.26 15.15
C TRP A 225 0.57 10.26 15.99
N ALA A 226 0.52 11.08 17.04
CA ALA A 226 -0.69 11.19 17.85
C ALA A 226 -1.84 11.78 17.01
N SER A 227 -1.59 12.88 16.32
CA SER A 227 -2.60 13.52 15.45
C SER A 227 -3.06 12.61 14.30
N ILE A 228 -2.13 11.84 13.70
CA ILE A 228 -2.44 10.87 12.63
C ILE A 228 -3.36 9.76 13.15
N PHE A 229 -3.02 9.13 14.29
CA PHE A 229 -3.83 8.06 14.85
C PHE A 229 -5.16 8.56 15.40
N ASP A 230 -5.23 9.78 15.94
CA ASP A 230 -6.49 10.39 16.35
C ASP A 230 -7.41 10.62 15.15
N ALA A 231 -6.88 11.10 14.02
CA ALA A 231 -7.66 11.23 12.79
C ALA A 231 -8.23 9.88 12.30
N LEU A 232 -7.42 8.82 12.32
CA LEU A 232 -7.89 7.47 11.96
C LEU A 232 -8.98 6.95 12.91
N LYS A 233 -8.88 7.22 14.21
CA LYS A 233 -9.90 6.85 15.20
C LYS A 233 -11.19 7.65 14.99
N GLU A 234 -11.09 8.96 14.76
CA GLU A 234 -12.23 9.85 14.55
C GLU A 234 -13.10 9.43 13.35
N ILE A 235 -12.47 8.94 12.27
CA ILE A 235 -13.21 8.40 11.12
C ILE A 235 -13.68 6.96 11.32
N GLY A 236 -13.42 6.35 12.49
CA GLY A 236 -13.79 4.96 12.79
C GLY A 236 -12.98 3.91 12.05
N TYR A 237 -11.75 4.23 11.62
CA TYR A 237 -10.91 3.28 10.91
C TYR A 237 -10.51 2.09 11.79
N THR A 238 -10.79 0.88 11.32
CA THR A 238 -10.49 -0.38 12.03
C THR A 238 -9.60 -1.34 11.25
N GLY A 239 -9.15 -0.92 10.06
CA GLY A 239 -8.34 -1.72 9.14
C GLY A 239 -6.91 -1.96 9.62
N PHE A 240 -6.05 -2.32 8.69
CA PHE A 240 -4.64 -2.58 8.95
C PHE A 240 -3.80 -1.32 8.77
N VAL A 241 -2.82 -1.15 9.65
CA VAL A 241 -1.75 -0.15 9.53
C VAL A 241 -0.45 -0.91 9.29
N ASN A 242 0.08 -0.80 8.09
CA ASN A 242 1.20 -1.58 7.57
C ASN A 242 2.50 -0.80 7.62
N LEU A 243 3.54 -1.34 8.25
CA LEU A 243 4.87 -0.76 8.16
C LEU A 243 5.44 -0.99 6.75
N GLU A 244 5.75 0.10 6.05
CA GLU A 244 6.46 0.11 4.77
C GLU A 244 7.57 1.17 4.79
N CYS A 245 8.71 0.81 5.36
CA CYS A 245 9.80 1.76 5.60
C CYS A 245 11.13 1.04 5.85
N SER A 246 12.20 1.80 6.09
CA SER A 246 13.48 1.24 6.52
C SER A 246 13.48 0.97 8.03
N THR A 247 13.98 -0.20 8.42
CA THR A 247 14.14 -0.56 9.84
C THR A 247 15.29 0.17 10.52
N SER A 248 16.26 0.69 9.77
CA SER A 248 17.48 1.38 10.26
C SER A 248 18.15 0.67 11.45
N GLY A 249 18.34 -0.65 11.34
CA GLY A 249 18.97 -1.49 12.39
C GLY A 249 18.58 -2.95 12.27
N ASP A 250 18.83 -3.72 13.32
CA ASP A 250 18.40 -5.11 13.37
C ASP A 250 16.88 -5.20 13.45
N PRO A 251 16.19 -5.77 12.43
CA PRO A 251 14.74 -5.92 12.45
C PRO A 251 14.21 -6.70 13.68
N ALA A 252 15.00 -7.64 14.21
CA ALA A 252 14.61 -8.41 15.40
C ALA A 252 14.55 -7.55 16.69
N VAL A 253 15.13 -6.36 16.65
CA VAL A 253 15.06 -5.37 17.74
C VAL A 253 14.06 -4.26 17.39
N THR A 254 14.18 -3.69 16.21
CA THR A 254 13.47 -2.47 15.84
C THR A 254 11.99 -2.71 15.53
N LEU A 255 11.62 -3.85 14.94
CA LEU A 255 10.21 -4.15 14.65
C LEU A 255 9.38 -4.43 15.92
N PRO A 256 9.86 -5.20 16.94
CA PRO A 256 9.17 -5.27 18.22
C PRO A 256 9.03 -3.93 18.95
N GLU A 257 10.02 -3.03 18.83
CA GLU A 257 9.92 -1.66 19.38
C GLU A 257 8.83 -0.85 18.69
N ALA A 258 8.79 -0.89 17.34
CA ALA A 258 7.76 -0.24 16.55
C ALA A 258 6.36 -0.77 16.87
N ALA A 259 6.21 -2.09 17.07
CA ALA A 259 4.94 -2.68 17.47
C ALA A 259 4.44 -2.11 18.79
N ARG A 260 5.31 -1.99 19.81
CA ARG A 260 4.94 -1.39 21.11
C ARG A 260 4.55 0.07 20.97
N PHE A 261 5.31 0.86 20.19
CA PHE A 261 5.01 2.25 19.92
C PHE A 261 3.63 2.43 19.27
N LEU A 262 3.35 1.67 18.20
CA LEU A 262 2.08 1.73 17.47
C LEU A 262 0.90 1.22 18.33
N HIS A 263 1.09 0.17 19.12
CA HIS A 263 0.06 -0.30 20.06
C HIS A 263 -0.34 0.77 21.06
N ALA A 264 0.61 1.52 21.59
CA ALA A 264 0.32 2.62 22.49
C ALA A 264 -0.56 3.69 21.82
N LEU A 265 -0.30 4.03 20.54
CA LEU A 265 -1.11 4.96 19.77
C LEU A 265 -2.51 4.43 19.44
N ILE A 266 -2.64 3.14 19.14
CA ILE A 266 -3.93 2.50 18.82
C ILE A 266 -4.84 2.48 20.05
N THR A 267 -4.28 2.29 21.24
CA THR A 267 -5.04 2.09 22.48
C THR A 267 -5.24 3.35 23.33
N ALA A 268 -4.48 4.41 23.07
CA ALA A 268 -4.69 5.72 23.70
C ALA A 268 -5.98 6.37 23.20
#